data_0e3393d06ca9d9e3ab7c2d680bef3818
#
_entry.id   0e3393d06ca9d9e3ab7c2d680bef3818
#
_cell.length_a   1.000
_cell.length_b   1.000
_cell.length_c   1.000
_cell.angle_alpha   90.00
_cell.angle_beta   90.00
_cell.angle_gamma   90.00
#
_symmetry.space_group_name_H-M   'P 1'
#
loop_
_entity.id
_entity.type
_entity.pdbx_description
1 polymer ?
#
loop_
_entity_poly.entity_id
_entity_poly.type
_entity_poly.pdbx_seq_one_letter_code
_entity_poly.pdbx_strand_id
1 'polypeptide(L)'
;MTTVFAVSLSSCKETDNEVEEFPNWQKTNEAYYDKKYAEVKQLVNGGAADWKVLRSWSLDDKLATHSYDYVLANVLNAGTGSGCPLYTDSVKVHYSGRLLPSTSYAEGYIFDQSWQGE
;
A
#
# COMPACT_ATOMS: atom_id res chain seq x y z
N MET A 1 44.40 -51.22 13.64
CA MET A 1 43.88 -50.12 14.47
C MET A 1 43.62 -48.96 13.57
N THR A 2 42.37 -48.79 13.19
CA THR A 2 41.95 -47.72 12.25
C THR A 2 41.21 -46.64 13.05
N THR A 3 41.86 -45.48 13.19
CA THR A 3 41.30 -44.35 13.94
C THR A 3 40.36 -43.56 13.03
N VAL A 4 39.06 -43.57 13.34
CA VAL A 4 38.05 -42.76 12.65
C VAL A 4 38.04 -41.37 13.30
N PHE A 5 38.38 -40.36 12.50
CA PHE A 5 38.33 -38.98 12.90
C PHE A 5 36.89 -38.44 12.57
N ALA A 6 36.10 -38.25 13.62
CA ALA A 6 34.79 -37.61 13.48
C ALA A 6 34.97 -36.10 13.42
N VAL A 7 34.75 -35.51 12.24
CA VAL A 7 34.67 -34.05 12.05
C VAL A 7 33.27 -33.62 12.43
N SER A 8 33.13 -32.98 13.58
CA SER A 8 31.90 -32.30 13.99
C SER A 8 31.80 -30.98 13.24
N LEU A 9 30.89 -30.91 12.26
CA LEU A 9 30.49 -29.67 11.64
C LEU A 9 29.62 -28.88 12.63
N SER A 10 30.22 -27.91 13.30
CA SER A 10 29.49 -26.87 14.02
C SER A 10 28.81 -26.00 12.98
N SER A 11 27.53 -26.24 12.75
CA SER A 11 26.65 -25.27 12.07
C SER A 11 26.56 -24.05 12.97
N CYS A 12 27.19 -22.94 12.60
CA CYS A 12 26.91 -21.65 13.17
C CYS A 12 25.43 -21.35 12.86
N LYS A 13 24.56 -21.43 13.86
CA LYS A 13 23.29 -20.75 13.81
C LYS A 13 23.59 -19.26 13.90
N GLU A 14 23.61 -18.57 12.77
CA GLU A 14 23.42 -17.14 12.77
C GLU A 14 22.06 -16.89 13.42
N THR A 15 22.06 -16.30 14.59
CA THR A 15 20.88 -15.71 15.17
C THR A 15 20.62 -14.44 14.36
N ASP A 16 19.83 -14.57 13.29
CA ASP A 16 19.28 -13.44 12.58
C ASP A 16 18.38 -12.69 13.55
N ASN A 17 18.92 -11.65 14.16
CA ASN A 17 18.15 -10.62 14.86
C ASN A 17 17.52 -9.65 13.84
N GLU A 18 17.14 -10.16 12.68
CA GLU A 18 16.41 -9.34 11.71
C GLU A 18 15.00 -9.09 12.26
N VAL A 19 14.66 -7.81 12.32
CA VAL A 19 13.33 -7.38 12.71
C VAL A 19 12.37 -7.76 11.58
N GLU A 20 11.35 -8.56 11.90
CA GLU A 20 10.30 -8.84 10.93
C GLU A 20 9.47 -7.57 10.70
N GLU A 21 9.69 -6.93 9.54
CA GLU A 21 9.07 -5.64 9.22
C GLU A 21 7.57 -5.74 8.93
N PHE A 22 7.15 -6.84 8.32
CA PHE A 22 5.78 -6.97 7.81
C PHE A 22 5.10 -8.28 8.24
N PRO A 23 5.00 -8.56 9.55
CA PRO A 23 4.34 -9.79 10.04
C PRO A 23 2.85 -9.76 9.68
N ASN A 24 2.34 -10.91 9.21
CA ASN A 24 0.92 -11.04 8.81
C ASN A 24 0.43 -9.95 7.84
N TRP A 25 1.29 -9.54 6.92
CA TRP A 25 1.11 -8.38 6.06
C TRP A 25 -0.24 -8.34 5.33
N GLN A 26 -0.69 -9.44 4.76
CA GLN A 26 -1.99 -9.52 4.09
C GLN A 26 -3.12 -9.14 5.04
N LYS A 27 -3.20 -9.82 6.18
CA LYS A 27 -4.26 -9.58 7.18
C LYS A 27 -4.23 -8.16 7.72
N THR A 28 -3.04 -7.60 7.93
CA THR A 28 -2.85 -6.21 8.38
C THR A 28 -3.38 -5.22 7.36
N ASN A 29 -3.06 -5.43 6.07
CA ASN A 29 -3.54 -4.56 5.00
C ASN A 29 -5.05 -4.66 4.79
N GLU A 30 -5.60 -5.87 4.80
CA GLU A 30 -7.04 -6.10 4.68
C GLU A 30 -7.80 -5.37 5.81
N ALA A 31 -7.40 -5.57 7.05
CA ALA A 31 -8.04 -4.94 8.20
C ALA A 31 -7.93 -3.41 8.16
N TYR A 32 -6.78 -2.88 7.77
CA TYR A 32 -6.59 -1.44 7.59
C TYR A 32 -7.49 -0.89 6.50
N TYR A 33 -7.52 -1.56 5.34
CA TYR A 33 -8.27 -1.08 4.20
C TYR A 33 -9.77 -1.14 4.44
N ASP A 34 -10.29 -2.22 4.99
CA ASP A 34 -11.72 -2.36 5.32
C ASP A 34 -12.18 -1.28 6.30
N LYS A 35 -11.39 -1.00 7.33
CA LYS A 35 -11.64 0.08 8.27
C LYS A 35 -11.65 1.43 7.56
N LYS A 36 -10.65 1.70 6.72
CA LYS A 36 -10.54 2.97 5.99
C LYS A 36 -11.66 3.15 4.98
N TYR A 37 -12.04 2.08 4.28
CA TYR A 37 -13.16 2.09 3.37
C TYR A 37 -14.47 2.46 4.07
N ALA A 38 -14.77 1.84 5.21
CA ALA A 38 -15.96 2.13 5.99
C ALA A 38 -15.98 3.59 6.48
N GLU A 39 -14.85 4.09 6.99
CA GLU A 39 -14.69 5.47 7.43
C GLU A 39 -14.94 6.46 6.29
N VAL A 40 -14.26 6.29 5.16
CA VAL A 40 -14.39 7.18 4.00
C VAL A 40 -15.80 7.14 3.41
N LYS A 41 -16.41 5.97 3.38
CA LYS A 41 -17.80 5.82 2.91
C LYS A 41 -18.78 6.60 3.80
N GLN A 42 -18.57 6.62 5.10
CA GLN A 42 -19.37 7.45 6.01
C GLN A 42 -19.14 8.94 5.77
N LEU A 43 -17.89 9.38 5.55
CA LEU A 43 -17.57 10.77 5.23
C LEU A 43 -18.26 11.22 3.95
N VAL A 44 -18.17 10.44 2.88
CA VAL A 44 -18.82 10.75 1.59
C VAL A 44 -20.34 10.79 1.74
N ASN A 45 -20.95 9.85 2.44
CA ASN A 45 -22.39 9.85 2.71
C ASN A 45 -22.81 11.04 3.58
N GLY A 46 -21.92 11.54 4.43
CA GLY A 46 -22.12 12.75 5.23
C GLY A 46 -21.90 14.06 4.47
N GLY A 47 -21.56 14.01 3.18
CA GLY A 47 -21.38 15.17 2.31
C GLY A 47 -19.96 15.72 2.24
N ALA A 48 -18.94 14.98 2.67
CA ALA A 48 -17.53 15.35 2.49
C ALA A 48 -17.19 15.43 1.00
N ALA A 49 -16.86 16.62 0.51
CA ALA A 49 -16.59 16.88 -0.90
C ALA A 49 -15.15 16.51 -1.33
N ASP A 50 -14.25 16.46 -0.37
CA ASP A 50 -12.81 16.17 -0.55
C ASP A 50 -12.50 14.67 -0.68
N TRP A 51 -13.39 13.81 -0.18
CA TRP A 51 -13.24 12.37 -0.27
C TRP A 51 -14.05 11.76 -1.41
N LYS A 52 -13.46 10.79 -2.09
CA LYS A 52 -14.09 10.03 -3.18
C LYS A 52 -13.83 8.54 -3.01
N VAL A 53 -14.87 7.75 -3.30
CA VAL A 53 -14.80 6.28 -3.38
C VAL A 53 -15.00 5.91 -4.84
N LEU A 54 -13.92 5.48 -5.49
CA LEU A 54 -13.88 5.21 -6.93
C LEU A 54 -13.79 3.71 -7.17
N ARG A 55 -14.79 3.13 -7.81
CA ARG A 55 -14.75 1.72 -8.21
C ARG A 55 -13.80 1.54 -9.38
N SER A 56 -13.11 0.40 -9.43
CA SER A 56 -12.30 0.06 -10.58
C SER A 56 -13.17 -0.01 -11.84
N TRP A 57 -12.79 0.76 -12.85
CA TRP A 57 -13.50 0.85 -14.14
C TRP A 57 -13.51 -0.47 -14.93
N SER A 58 -12.58 -1.38 -14.64
CA SER A 58 -12.45 -2.67 -15.32
C SER A 58 -13.41 -3.74 -14.79
N LEU A 59 -14.14 -3.44 -13.70
CA LEU A 59 -15.06 -4.39 -13.09
C LEU A 59 -16.48 -4.19 -13.63
N ASP A 60 -17.11 -5.30 -14.04
CA ASP A 60 -18.51 -5.30 -14.46
C ASP A 60 -19.42 -4.91 -13.28
N ASP A 61 -20.38 -4.02 -13.53
CA ASP A 61 -21.33 -3.52 -12.53
C ASP A 61 -22.24 -4.61 -11.95
N LYS A 62 -22.35 -5.74 -12.66
CA LYS A 62 -23.13 -6.90 -12.21
C LYS A 62 -22.42 -7.80 -11.23
N LEU A 63 -21.10 -7.64 -11.06
CA LEU A 63 -20.34 -8.43 -10.12
C LEU A 63 -20.59 -7.95 -8.69
N ALA A 64 -20.54 -8.89 -7.74
CA ALA A 64 -20.55 -8.56 -6.33
C ALA A 64 -19.41 -7.58 -6.00
N THR A 65 -19.68 -6.62 -5.14
CA THR A 65 -18.72 -5.59 -4.75
C THR A 65 -18.02 -5.94 -3.45
N HIS A 66 -16.71 -5.72 -3.41
CA HIS A 66 -15.88 -5.87 -2.22
C HIS A 66 -15.19 -4.54 -1.92
N SER A 67 -14.71 -4.33 -0.73
CA SER A 67 -13.97 -3.12 -0.35
C SER A 67 -12.77 -2.88 -1.23
N TYR A 68 -12.03 -3.92 -1.59
CA TYR A 68 -10.82 -3.87 -2.43
C TYR A 68 -11.09 -3.58 -3.92
N ASP A 69 -12.35 -3.54 -4.35
CA ASP A 69 -12.72 -3.14 -5.72
C ASP A 69 -12.67 -1.61 -5.90
N TYR A 70 -12.42 -0.87 -4.83
CA TYR A 70 -12.46 0.59 -4.82
C TYR A 70 -11.10 1.20 -4.51
N VAL A 71 -10.92 2.42 -5.01
CA VAL A 71 -9.83 3.32 -4.62
C VAL A 71 -10.42 4.44 -3.79
N LEU A 72 -9.79 4.75 -2.68
CA LEU A 72 -10.15 5.87 -1.81
C LEU A 72 -9.24 7.06 -2.15
N ALA A 73 -9.83 8.18 -2.54
CA ALA A 73 -9.10 9.37 -2.91
C ALA A 73 -9.49 10.54 -2.00
N ASN A 74 -8.49 11.18 -1.40
CA ASN A 74 -8.66 12.47 -0.73
C ASN A 74 -8.06 13.56 -1.60
N VAL A 75 -8.89 14.48 -2.06
CA VAL A 75 -8.49 15.61 -2.90
C VAL A 75 -8.11 16.78 -2.02
N LEU A 76 -6.81 16.93 -1.76
CA LEU A 76 -6.30 18.00 -0.91
C LEU A 76 -6.40 19.37 -1.55
N ASN A 77 -6.29 19.46 -2.89
CA ASN A 77 -6.43 20.67 -3.67
C ASN A 77 -6.97 20.32 -5.06
N ALA A 78 -8.14 20.81 -5.38
CA ALA A 78 -8.78 20.55 -6.67
C ALA A 78 -8.15 21.34 -7.84
N GLY A 79 -7.31 22.33 -7.54
CA GLY A 79 -6.76 23.23 -8.54
C GLY A 79 -7.80 24.20 -9.12
N THR A 80 -7.37 24.95 -10.12
CA THR A 80 -8.20 26.01 -10.80
C THR A 80 -8.41 25.72 -12.29
N GLY A 81 -7.88 24.62 -12.79
CA GLY A 81 -8.04 24.21 -14.18
C GLY A 81 -9.45 23.73 -14.49
N SER A 82 -9.77 23.64 -15.76
CA SER A 82 -11.06 23.12 -16.26
C SER A 82 -10.83 21.94 -17.19
N GLY A 83 -11.76 20.98 -17.15
CA GLY A 83 -11.73 19.78 -17.97
C GLY A 83 -10.78 18.69 -17.42
N CYS A 84 -10.71 17.62 -18.16
CA CYS A 84 -9.80 16.49 -17.88
C CYS A 84 -8.96 16.21 -19.12
N PRO A 85 -7.70 15.75 -18.98
CA PRO A 85 -6.93 15.29 -20.12
C PRO A 85 -7.64 14.10 -20.79
N LEU A 86 -7.51 14.03 -22.11
CA LEU A 86 -7.98 12.87 -22.87
C LEU A 86 -7.03 11.69 -22.62
N TYR A 87 -7.51 10.47 -22.82
CA TYR A 87 -6.66 9.27 -22.66
C TYR A 87 -5.47 9.23 -23.63
N THR A 88 -5.51 10.03 -24.72
CA THR A 88 -4.43 10.21 -25.68
C THR A 88 -3.41 11.30 -25.28
N ASP A 89 -3.70 12.07 -24.26
CA ASP A 89 -2.84 13.15 -23.83
C ASP A 89 -1.70 12.64 -22.96
N SER A 90 -0.55 13.29 -23.09
CA SER A 90 0.58 13.07 -22.16
C SER A 90 0.46 14.04 -20.99
N VAL A 91 0.53 13.51 -19.78
CA VAL A 91 0.51 14.30 -18.55
C VAL A 91 1.78 14.08 -17.74
N LYS A 92 2.24 15.14 -17.07
CA LYS A 92 3.32 15.04 -16.10
C LYS A 92 2.74 14.95 -14.70
N VAL A 93 3.10 13.88 -13.99
CA VAL A 93 2.66 13.67 -12.61
C VAL A 93 3.86 13.55 -11.67
N HIS A 94 3.67 14.01 -10.45
CA HIS A 94 4.57 13.75 -9.32
C HIS A 94 3.82 12.90 -8.31
N TYR A 95 4.46 11.83 -7.87
CA TYR A 95 3.84 10.91 -6.91
C TYR A 95 4.87 10.31 -5.97
N SER A 96 4.38 9.79 -4.86
CA SER A 96 5.13 8.97 -3.92
C SER A 96 4.21 7.85 -3.42
N GLY A 97 4.69 6.61 -3.48
CA GLY A 97 3.99 5.43 -2.96
C GLY A 97 4.61 4.98 -1.64
N ARG A 98 3.76 4.75 -0.63
CA ARG A 98 4.18 4.29 0.69
C ARG A 98 3.41 3.05 1.11
N LEU A 99 4.10 2.14 1.78
CA LEU A 99 3.48 1.04 2.51
C LEU A 99 2.93 1.54 3.85
N LEU A 100 2.14 0.70 4.52
CA LEU A 100 1.75 0.97 5.90
C LEU A 100 3.00 1.04 6.80
N PRO A 101 2.93 1.78 7.92
CA PRO A 101 4.00 1.80 8.91
C PRO A 101 4.42 0.40 9.37
N SER A 102 5.70 0.23 9.63
CA SER A 102 6.29 -0.98 10.19
C SER A 102 7.29 -0.61 11.29
N THR A 103 7.92 -1.61 11.89
CA THR A 103 8.81 -1.41 13.03
C THR A 103 9.93 -0.43 12.74
N SER A 104 10.61 -0.55 11.60
CA SER A 104 11.72 0.33 11.21
C SER A 104 11.26 1.55 10.40
N TYR A 105 10.03 1.58 9.92
CA TYR A 105 9.49 2.63 9.04
C TYR A 105 8.20 3.21 9.62
N ALA A 106 8.33 4.07 10.63
CA ALA A 106 7.19 4.67 11.33
C ALA A 106 6.25 5.47 10.41
N GLU A 107 6.78 6.08 9.35
CA GLU A 107 6.02 6.84 8.34
C GLU A 107 5.63 5.99 7.11
N GLY A 108 5.92 4.68 7.15
CA GLY A 108 5.78 3.78 6.03
C GLY A 108 6.95 3.83 5.02
N TYR A 109 7.36 2.67 4.54
CA TYR A 109 8.42 2.54 3.55
C TYR A 109 7.98 3.12 2.20
N ILE A 110 8.79 4.04 1.64
CA ILE A 110 8.56 4.56 0.29
C ILE A 110 9.05 3.51 -0.70
N PHE A 111 8.13 2.87 -1.43
CA PHE A 111 8.48 1.86 -2.42
C PHE A 111 8.68 2.42 -3.82
N ASP A 112 8.12 3.61 -4.10
CA ASP A 112 8.28 4.28 -5.39
C ASP A 112 8.01 5.78 -5.27
N GLN A 113 8.72 6.56 -6.07
CA GLN A 113 8.50 8.01 -6.17
C GLN A 113 9.01 8.56 -7.48
N SER A 114 8.36 9.59 -8.00
CA SER A 114 8.68 10.21 -9.28
C SER A 114 9.86 11.19 -9.24
N TRP A 115 10.37 11.52 -8.06
CA TRP A 115 11.54 12.38 -7.86
C TRP A 115 12.45 11.76 -6.78
N GLN A 116 13.73 11.97 -6.94
CA GLN A 116 14.67 11.74 -5.84
C GLN A 116 14.75 13.07 -5.10
N GLY A 117 14.19 13.10 -3.90
CA GLY A 117 14.10 14.33 -3.13
C GLY A 117 15.48 14.90 -2.80
N GLU A 118 15.62 16.20 -2.97
CA GLU A 118 16.55 17.02 -2.21
C GLU A 118 15.86 17.49 -0.93
#